data_fe8430ee1b59db4f60c6787ea049dbca
#
_entry.id   fe8430ee1b59db4f60c6787ea049dbca
#
_cell.length_a   1.000
_cell.length_b   1.000
_cell.length_c   1.000
_cell.angle_alpha   90.00
_cell.angle_beta   90.00
_cell.angle_gamma   90.00
#
_symmetry.space_group_name_H-M   'P 1'
#
loop_
_entity.id
_entity.type
_entity.pdbx_description
1 polymer ?
#
loop_
_entity_poly.entity_id
_entity_poly.type
_entity_poly.pdbx_seq_one_letter_code
_entity_poly.pdbx_strand_id
1 'polypeptide(L)' 'MSQDADLVIINAKVATVDKNFSFYEAIAIAKERIIAVGDNDDILKKIGFHTQIIDAKNKLVLPAA' A
#
# COMPACT_ATOMS: atom_id res chain seq x y z
N MET A 1 -4.54 7.28 18.56
CA MET A 1 -3.23 7.31 17.91
C MET A 1 -3.32 6.71 16.52
N SER A 2 -2.71 7.35 15.57
CA SER A 2 -2.64 6.78 14.24
C SER A 2 -1.67 5.60 14.23
N GLN A 3 -2.01 4.58 13.49
CA GLN A 3 -1.14 3.42 13.30
C GLN A 3 -0.26 3.67 12.07
N ASP A 4 1.04 3.73 12.29
CA ASP A 4 1.97 3.88 11.18
C ASP A 4 2.17 2.53 10.47
N ALA A 5 2.40 2.59 9.18
CA ALA A 5 2.69 1.39 8.41
C ALA A 5 4.10 0.89 8.72
N ASP A 6 4.28 -0.42 8.68
CA ASP A 6 5.60 -1.04 8.75
C ASP A 6 6.26 -1.03 7.37
N LEU A 7 5.46 -1.19 6.33
CA LEU A 7 5.92 -1.24 4.96
C LEU A 7 4.92 -0.51 4.08
N VAL A 8 5.43 0.30 3.17
CA VAL A 8 4.62 1.00 2.16
C VAL A 8 5.21 0.68 0.80
N ILE A 9 4.35 0.31 -0.14
CA ILE A 9 4.74 0.09 -1.53
C ILE A 9 4.07 1.19 -2.35
N ILE A 10 4.87 1.95 -3.08
CA ILE A 10 4.40 3.07 -3.89
C ILE A 10 4.70 2.84 -5.36
N ASN A 11 4.11 3.67 -6.21
CA ASN A 11 4.27 3.59 -7.67
C ASN A 11 3.94 2.18 -8.17
N ALA A 12 2.90 1.57 -7.63
CA ALA A 12 2.50 0.22 -7.96
C ALA A 12 1.20 0.22 -8.75
N LYS A 13 0.87 -0.93 -9.30
CA LYS A 13 -0.48 -1.20 -9.79
C LYS A 13 -1.05 -2.28 -8.88
N VAL A 14 -1.73 -1.84 -7.83
CA VAL A 14 -2.31 -2.76 -6.86
C VAL A 14 -3.71 -3.12 -7.34
N ALA A 15 -3.89 -4.37 -7.73
CA ALA A 15 -5.19 -4.86 -8.17
C ALA A 15 -5.91 -5.49 -6.99
N THR A 16 -7.10 -4.99 -6.69
CA THR A 16 -7.94 -5.60 -5.67
C THR A 16 -8.98 -6.49 -6.33
N VAL A 17 -9.22 -7.64 -5.73
CA VAL A 17 -10.23 -8.58 -6.25
C VAL A 17 -11.53 -8.27 -5.53
N ASP A 18 -12.21 -7.24 -5.99
CA ASP A 18 -13.53 -6.89 -5.51
C ASP A 18 -14.49 -6.80 -6.70
N LYS A 19 -15.71 -6.36 -6.43
CA LYS A 19 -16.73 -6.29 -7.48
C LYS A 19 -16.38 -5.37 -8.63
N ASN A 20 -15.49 -4.40 -8.37
CA ASN A 20 -15.16 -3.37 -9.35
C ASN A 20 -13.76 -3.51 -9.93
N PHE A 21 -12.96 -4.48 -9.48
CA PHE A 21 -11.58 -4.65 -9.92
C PHE A 21 -10.81 -3.33 -9.89
N SER A 22 -10.79 -2.71 -8.74
CA SER A 22 -10.14 -1.42 -8.58
C SER A 22 -8.63 -1.54 -8.60
N PHE A 23 -7.97 -0.50 -9.13
CA PHE A 23 -6.53 -0.40 -9.13
C PHE A 23 -6.11 0.78 -8.26
N TYR A 24 -5.09 0.59 -7.46
CA TYR A 24 -4.53 1.63 -6.61
C TYR A 24 -3.03 1.76 -6.85
N GLU A 25 -2.48 2.93 -6.55
CA GLU A 25 -1.07 3.21 -6.77
C GLU A 25 -0.17 2.74 -5.64
N ALA A 26 -0.74 2.61 -4.46
CA ALA A 26 0.07 2.33 -3.28
C ALA A 26 -0.68 1.51 -2.25
N ILE A 27 0.07 0.86 -1.40
CA ILE A 27 -0.48 0.00 -0.35
C ILE A 27 0.34 0.19 0.92
N ALA A 28 -0.33 0.20 2.06
CA ALA A 28 0.32 0.27 3.37
C ALA A 28 0.05 -1.01 4.14
N ILE A 29 1.09 -1.55 4.74
CA ILE A 29 1.05 -2.82 5.46
C ILE A 29 1.57 -2.61 6.88
N ALA A 30 0.86 -3.14 7.86
CA ALA A 30 1.32 -3.14 9.25
C ALA A 30 0.96 -4.48 9.88
N LYS A 31 1.90 -5.04 10.64
CA LYS A 31 1.69 -6.31 11.35
C LYS A 31 1.17 -7.40 10.43
N GLU A 32 1.77 -7.50 9.24
CA GLU A 32 1.43 -8.49 8.23
C GLU A 32 0.01 -8.34 7.66
N ARG A 33 -0.60 -7.18 7.85
CA ARG A 33 -1.93 -6.90 7.33
C ARG A 33 -1.92 -5.66 6.47
N ILE A 34 -2.75 -5.66 5.44
CA ILE A 34 -2.97 -4.47 4.64
C ILE A 34 -3.86 -3.53 5.45
N ILE A 35 -3.35 -2.34 5.76
CA ILE A 35 -4.11 -1.37 6.53
C ILE A 35 -4.73 -0.28 5.67
N ALA A 36 -4.21 -0.07 4.47
CA ALA A 36 -4.76 0.92 3.56
C ALA A 36 -4.29 0.68 2.14
N VAL A 37 -5.10 1.09 1.19
CA VAL A 37 -4.74 1.18 -0.23
C VAL A 37 -5.23 2.53 -0.74
N GLY A 38 -4.57 3.06 -1.74
CA GLY A 38 -4.96 4.35 -2.30
C GLY A 38 -3.89 4.93 -3.19
N ASP A 39 -3.91 6.25 -3.32
CA ASP A 39 -2.90 6.97 -4.10
C ASP A 39 -1.60 7.07 -3.31
N ASN A 40 -0.51 7.32 -4.03
CA ASN A 40 0.80 7.49 -3.40
C ASN A 40 0.75 8.52 -2.27
N ASP A 41 0.13 9.67 -2.52
CA ASP A 41 0.07 10.75 -1.53
C ASP A 41 -0.68 10.31 -0.27
N ASP A 42 -1.78 9.60 -0.42
CA ASP A 42 -2.58 9.14 0.72
C ASP A 42 -1.80 8.13 1.56
N ILE A 43 -1.10 7.24 0.90
CA ILE A 43 -0.35 6.19 1.60
C ILE A 43 0.89 6.77 2.26
N LEU A 44 1.56 7.73 1.63
CA LEU A 44 2.74 8.35 2.21
C LEU A 44 2.43 9.13 3.49
N LYS A 45 1.18 9.48 3.74
CA LYS A 45 0.76 10.08 5.01
C LYS A 45 0.78 9.12 6.17
N LYS A 46 0.91 7.82 5.90
CA LYS A 46 0.88 6.77 6.92
C LYS A 46 2.26 6.28 7.31
N ILE A 47 3.31 6.92 6.80
CA ILE A 47 4.67 6.50 7.13
C ILE A 47 5.10 7.08 8.48
N GLY A 48 5.92 6.30 9.20
CA GLY A 48 6.53 6.72 10.45
C GLY A 48 8.02 6.46 10.40
N PHE A 49 8.68 6.54 11.56
CA PHE A 49 10.12 6.40 11.63
C PHE A 49 10.63 5.04 11.17
N HIS A 50 9.83 4.02 11.36
CA HIS A 50 10.24 2.64 11.08
C HIS A 50 9.64 2.11 9.79
N THR A 51 8.92 2.94 9.06
CA THR A 51 8.27 2.51 7.83
C THR A 51 9.29 2.31 6.72
N GLN A 52 9.30 1.13 6.14
CA GLN A 52 10.08 0.84 4.96
C GLN A 52 9.27 1.20 3.72
N ILE A 53 9.91 1.88 2.77
CA ILE A 53 9.24 2.30 1.54
C ILE A 53 9.86 1.55 0.38
N ILE A 54 9.01 0.90 -0.42
CA ILE A 54 9.43 0.19 -1.61
C ILE A 54 8.77 0.83 -2.82
N ASP A 55 9.59 1.19 -3.80
CA ASP A 55 9.11 1.70 -5.08
C ASP A 55 8.93 0.51 -6.03
N ALA A 56 7.71 0.22 -6.40
CA ALA A 56 7.39 -0.93 -7.26
C ALA A 56 7.66 -0.65 -8.74
N LYS A 57 8.01 0.57 -9.11
CA LYS A 57 8.34 0.95 -10.48
C LYS A 57 7.27 0.52 -11.48
N ASN A 58 6.02 0.76 -11.13
CA ASN A 58 4.84 0.45 -11.94
C ASN A 58 4.59 -1.04 -12.16
N LYS A 59 5.15 -1.88 -11.30
CA LYS A 59 4.88 -3.32 -11.39
C LYS A 59 3.55 -3.66 -10.76
N LEU A 60 2.94 -4.72 -11.25
CA LEU A 60 1.68 -5.22 -10.71
C LEU A 60 1.90 -5.85 -9.34
N VAL A 61 1.07 -5.46 -8.38
CA VAL A 61 1.09 -6.02 -7.03
C VAL A 61 -0.28 -6.63 -6.77
N LEU A 62 -0.29 -7.89 -6.38
CA LEU A 62 -1.52 -8.59 -6.03
C LEU A 62 -1.48 -8.94 -4.54
N PRO A 63 -2.50 -8.55 -3.76
CA PRO A 63 -2.56 -8.98 -2.37
C PRO A 63 -2.68 -10.49 -2.30
N ALA A 64 -1.94 -11.10 -1.39
CA ALA A 64 -2.07 -12.53 -1.15
C ALA A 64 -3.40 -12.79 -0.46
N ALA A 65 -4.08 -13.81 -0.92
CA ALA A 65 -5.36 -14.19 -0.34
C ALA A 65 -5.16 -14.84 1.05
#